data_b85bb00a06764a80a69131d6c4aa3f51
#
_entry.id   b85bb00a06764a80a69131d6c4aa3f51
#
_cell.length_a   1.000
_cell.length_b   1.000
_cell.length_c   1.000
_cell.angle_alpha   90.00
_cell.angle_beta   90.00
_cell.angle_gamma   90.00
#
_symmetry.space_group_name_H-M   'P 1'
#
loop_
_entity.id
_entity.type
_entity.pdbx_description
1 polymer ?
#
loop_
_entity_poly.entity_id
_entity_poly.type
_entity_poly.pdbx_seq_one_letter_code
_entity_poly.pdbx_strand_id
1 'polypeptide(L)'
;MKCFATQGTEATSLRMVADTAGVSIGLVQHHFGNKAALIKAVDDQLVTIMSEAVPLPVPPPDPVADLGHRATSLIAEHPETEAIDYLAHLLIEDKATGRLIFDKLFSIGKAQWDYLREEGHLRPDLDPTWGALNPLILVVGTLILRTHVERQLAQPFTVPTQLRKWETAISDLIDGGQLRKLSR
;
A
#
# COMPACT_ATOMS: atom_id res chain seq x y z
N MET A 1 -6.90 14.75 -2.53
CA MET A 1 -6.22 13.52 -2.97
C MET A 1 -6.65 13.07 -4.37
N LYS A 2 -7.93 13.00 -4.69
CA LYS A 2 -8.50 12.50 -5.97
C LYS A 2 -7.81 13.02 -7.24
N CYS A 3 -7.62 14.33 -7.39
CA CYS A 3 -6.94 14.89 -8.58
C CYS A 3 -5.50 14.35 -8.73
N PHE A 4 -4.78 14.23 -7.62
CA PHE A 4 -3.40 13.71 -7.64
C PHE A 4 -3.36 12.21 -7.92
N ALA A 5 -4.33 11.45 -7.40
CA ALA A 5 -4.50 10.03 -7.68
C ALA A 5 -4.80 9.73 -9.16
N THR A 6 -5.50 10.66 -9.83
CA THR A 6 -5.92 10.45 -11.24
C THR A 6 -4.87 10.93 -12.25
N GLN A 7 -4.16 12.02 -11.96
CA GLN A 7 -3.33 12.73 -12.95
C GLN A 7 -1.88 12.92 -12.50
N GLY A 8 -1.55 12.49 -11.29
CA GLY A 8 -0.25 12.77 -10.67
C GLY A 8 -0.12 14.22 -10.18
N THR A 9 0.98 14.48 -9.47
CA THR A 9 1.22 15.79 -8.86
C THR A 9 1.57 16.87 -9.87
N GLU A 10 2.28 16.54 -10.94
CA GLU A 10 2.77 17.52 -11.93
C GLU A 10 1.61 18.11 -12.75
N ALA A 11 0.72 17.25 -13.27
CA ALA A 11 -0.40 17.66 -14.12
C ALA A 11 -1.55 18.35 -13.37
N THR A 12 -1.67 18.12 -12.05
CA THR A 12 -2.75 18.71 -11.24
C THR A 12 -2.50 20.20 -10.96
N SER A 13 -3.49 21.05 -11.20
CA SER A 13 -3.47 22.49 -10.86
C SER A 13 -4.39 22.82 -9.69
N LEU A 14 -4.15 23.96 -9.00
CA LEU A 14 -5.05 24.46 -7.95
C LEU A 14 -6.48 24.69 -8.47
N ARG A 15 -6.61 25.11 -9.73
CA ARG A 15 -7.92 25.31 -10.37
C ARG A 15 -8.68 23.98 -10.50
N MET A 16 -8.01 22.93 -10.98
CA MET A 16 -8.62 21.60 -11.08
C MET A 16 -9.07 21.07 -9.72
N VAL A 17 -8.26 21.30 -8.67
CA VAL A 17 -8.64 20.93 -7.30
C VAL A 17 -9.86 21.71 -6.83
N ALA A 18 -9.91 23.03 -7.07
CA ALA A 18 -11.05 23.87 -6.74
C ALA A 18 -12.32 23.41 -7.47
N ASP A 19 -12.23 23.18 -8.78
CA ASP A 19 -13.34 22.72 -9.60
C ASP A 19 -13.86 21.33 -9.12
N THR A 20 -12.94 20.41 -8.80
CA THR A 20 -13.30 19.07 -8.27
C THR A 20 -13.96 19.13 -6.90
N ALA A 21 -13.51 20.07 -6.05
CA ALA A 21 -14.07 20.26 -4.71
C ALA A 21 -15.34 21.13 -4.68
N GLY A 22 -15.74 21.72 -5.82
CA GLY A 22 -16.90 22.61 -5.90
C GLY A 22 -16.72 23.94 -5.17
N VAL A 23 -15.47 24.42 -5.07
CA VAL A 23 -15.13 25.66 -4.37
C VAL A 23 -14.40 26.64 -5.29
N SER A 24 -14.26 27.91 -4.85
CA SER A 24 -13.48 28.90 -5.61
C SER A 24 -11.97 28.64 -5.49
N ILE A 25 -11.23 28.95 -6.55
CA ILE A 25 -9.75 28.90 -6.51
C ILE A 25 -9.18 29.81 -5.41
N GLY A 26 -9.83 30.96 -5.14
CA GLY A 26 -9.45 31.86 -4.06
C GLY A 26 -9.54 31.21 -2.68
N LEU A 27 -10.54 30.35 -2.44
CA LEU A 27 -10.66 29.61 -1.20
C LEU A 27 -9.53 28.59 -1.04
N VAL A 28 -9.19 27.87 -2.11
CA VAL A 28 -8.07 26.91 -2.10
C VAL A 28 -6.75 27.63 -1.85
N GLN A 29 -6.52 28.78 -2.51
CA GLN A 29 -5.33 29.60 -2.30
C GLN A 29 -5.28 30.22 -0.90
N HIS A 30 -6.41 30.66 -0.36
CA HIS A 30 -6.48 31.19 1.00
C HIS A 30 -6.11 30.11 2.04
N HIS A 31 -6.56 28.87 1.83
CA HIS A 31 -6.35 27.79 2.77
C HIS A 31 -4.94 27.15 2.68
N PHE A 32 -4.46 26.88 1.47
CA PHE A 32 -3.19 26.19 1.23
C PHE A 32 -2.06 27.11 0.77
N GLY A 33 -2.35 28.32 0.29
CA GLY A 33 -1.38 29.25 -0.25
C GLY A 33 -0.97 28.91 -1.69
N ASN A 34 -0.25 27.82 -1.89
CA ASN A 34 0.28 27.41 -3.18
C ASN A 34 0.20 25.90 -3.42
N LYS A 35 0.52 25.45 -4.65
CA LYS A 35 0.48 24.04 -5.04
C LYS A 35 1.41 23.17 -4.19
N ALA A 36 2.59 23.65 -3.83
CA ALA A 36 3.53 22.87 -3.03
C ALA A 36 3.00 22.60 -1.61
N ALA A 37 2.38 23.60 -0.98
CA ALA A 37 1.76 23.46 0.32
C ALA A 37 0.52 22.52 0.28
N LEU A 38 -0.26 22.58 -0.80
CA LEU A 38 -1.36 21.64 -1.01
C LEU A 38 -0.85 20.20 -1.18
N ILE A 39 0.19 19.97 -1.99
CA ILE A 39 0.82 18.64 -2.14
C ILE A 39 1.29 18.16 -0.78
N LYS A 40 2.01 18.98 -0.02
CA LYS A 40 2.46 18.60 1.32
C LYS A 40 1.30 18.20 2.23
N ALA A 41 0.20 18.93 2.25
CA ALA A 41 -0.97 18.59 3.06
C ALA A 41 -1.59 17.24 2.66
N VAL A 42 -1.63 16.93 1.36
CA VAL A 42 -2.12 15.66 0.84
C VAL A 42 -1.15 14.51 1.16
N ASP A 43 0.16 14.75 1.09
CA ASP A 43 1.20 13.81 1.47
C ASP A 43 1.13 13.48 2.98
N ASP A 44 0.99 14.50 3.83
CA ASP A 44 0.83 14.34 5.29
C ASP A 44 -0.42 13.49 5.60
N GLN A 45 -1.53 13.74 4.88
CA GLN A 45 -2.75 12.95 5.01
C GLN A 45 -2.55 11.49 4.57
N LEU A 46 -1.85 11.24 3.46
CA LEU A 46 -1.54 9.89 3.01
C LEU A 46 -0.69 9.15 4.05
N VAL A 47 0.35 9.81 4.59
CA VAL A 47 1.20 9.22 5.65
C VAL A 47 0.37 8.87 6.89
N THR A 48 -0.62 9.68 7.25
CA THR A 48 -1.54 9.41 8.36
C THR A 48 -2.36 8.15 8.07
N ILE A 49 -3.05 8.10 6.92
CA ILE A 49 -3.85 6.94 6.50
C ILE A 49 -3.00 5.66 6.51
N MET A 50 -1.80 5.70 5.91
CA MET A 50 -0.92 4.54 5.87
C MET A 50 -0.40 4.12 7.26
N SER A 51 -0.22 5.08 8.17
CA SER A 51 0.24 4.78 9.54
C SER A 51 -0.86 4.17 10.41
N GLU A 52 -2.12 4.54 10.18
CA GLU A 52 -3.28 3.97 10.86
C GLU A 52 -3.58 2.55 10.33
N ALA A 53 -3.45 2.36 9.02
CA ALA A 53 -3.72 1.08 8.36
C ALA A 53 -2.65 0.02 8.63
N VAL A 54 -1.40 0.43 8.91
CA VAL A 54 -0.28 -0.48 9.20
C VAL A 54 0.28 -0.12 10.57
N PRO A 55 -0.40 -0.51 11.66
CA PRO A 55 0.08 -0.28 13.02
C PRO A 55 1.44 -0.95 13.23
N LEU A 56 2.29 -0.31 14.05
CA LEU A 56 3.63 -0.80 14.40
C LEU A 56 3.55 -2.20 15.03
N PRO A 57 4.57 -3.06 14.83
CA PRO A 57 4.49 -4.48 15.00
C PRO A 57 4.28 -4.89 16.46
N VAL A 58 3.13 -5.44 16.73
CA VAL A 58 3.04 -6.56 17.65
C VAL A 58 3.24 -7.79 16.75
N PRO A 59 4.16 -8.73 17.06
CA PRO A 59 4.28 -9.96 16.27
C PRO A 59 2.92 -10.64 16.29
N PRO A 60 2.27 -10.81 15.13
CA PRO A 60 1.00 -11.52 15.09
C PRO A 60 1.23 -13.00 15.33
N PRO A 61 0.25 -13.74 15.85
CA PRO A 61 0.34 -15.17 16.05
C PRO A 61 0.54 -15.93 14.71
N ASP A 62 0.14 -15.32 13.58
CA ASP A 62 0.38 -15.83 12.24
C ASP A 62 0.82 -14.68 11.30
N PRO A 63 2.14 -14.50 11.16
CA PRO A 63 2.69 -13.36 10.39
C PRO A 63 2.37 -13.39 8.90
N VAL A 64 2.09 -14.55 8.31
CA VAL A 64 1.82 -14.68 6.88
C VAL A 64 0.36 -14.33 6.56
N ALA A 65 -0.56 -14.88 7.35
CA ALA A 65 -1.98 -14.51 7.26
C ALA A 65 -2.19 -13.01 7.54
N ASP A 66 -1.38 -12.42 8.42
CA ASP A 66 -1.49 -11.01 8.78
C ASP A 66 -1.12 -10.05 7.63
N LEU A 67 -0.13 -10.37 6.80
CA LEU A 67 0.28 -9.45 5.72
C LEU A 67 -0.82 -9.30 4.65
N GLY A 68 -1.39 -10.41 4.21
CA GLY A 68 -2.53 -10.42 3.28
C GLY A 68 -3.76 -9.73 3.89
N HIS A 69 -4.07 -10.06 5.14
CA HIS A 69 -5.20 -9.50 5.86
C HIS A 69 -5.08 -7.98 6.06
N ARG A 70 -3.92 -7.46 6.41
CA ARG A 70 -3.70 -6.00 6.53
C ARG A 70 -3.89 -5.28 5.21
N ALA A 71 -3.38 -5.84 4.11
CA ALA A 71 -3.57 -5.25 2.80
C ALA A 71 -5.04 -5.25 2.38
N THR A 72 -5.77 -6.33 2.64
CA THR A 72 -7.21 -6.41 2.33
C THR A 72 -8.06 -5.52 3.23
N SER A 73 -7.72 -5.40 4.51
CA SER A 73 -8.39 -4.50 5.46
C SER A 73 -8.21 -3.05 5.04
N LEU A 74 -6.99 -2.64 4.70
CA LEU A 74 -6.73 -1.27 4.20
C LEU A 74 -7.63 -0.93 3.01
N ILE A 75 -7.73 -1.84 2.03
CA ILE A 75 -8.55 -1.63 0.84
C ILE A 75 -10.05 -1.63 1.20
N ALA A 76 -10.47 -2.50 2.11
CA ALA A 76 -11.87 -2.61 2.52
C ALA A 76 -12.33 -1.41 3.36
N GLU A 77 -11.48 -0.85 4.20
CA GLU A 77 -11.75 0.32 5.03
C GLU A 77 -11.69 1.63 4.25
N HIS A 78 -10.93 1.64 3.13
CA HIS A 78 -10.80 2.77 2.23
C HIS A 78 -11.27 2.38 0.82
N PRO A 79 -12.57 2.12 0.61
CA PRO A 79 -13.12 1.71 -0.69
C PRO A 79 -12.96 2.79 -1.77
N GLU A 80 -12.81 4.04 -1.36
CA GLU A 80 -12.33 5.13 -2.22
C GLU A 80 -10.83 4.94 -2.42
N THR A 81 -10.44 4.28 -3.48
CA THR A 81 -9.05 3.88 -3.78
C THR A 81 -8.07 5.04 -3.98
N GLU A 82 -8.50 6.28 -3.76
CA GLU A 82 -7.72 7.50 -4.02
C GLU A 82 -6.39 7.56 -3.27
N ALA A 83 -6.34 7.05 -2.03
CA ALA A 83 -5.09 7.00 -1.25
C ALA A 83 -4.11 5.98 -1.85
N ILE A 84 -4.62 4.83 -2.29
CA ILE A 84 -3.84 3.75 -2.90
C ILE A 84 -3.33 4.19 -4.28
N ASP A 85 -4.19 4.80 -5.09
CA ASP A 85 -3.84 5.30 -6.41
C ASP A 85 -2.81 6.44 -6.31
N TYR A 86 -2.96 7.32 -5.33
CA TYR A 86 -1.98 8.37 -5.08
C TYR A 86 -0.63 7.80 -4.62
N LEU A 87 -0.62 6.82 -3.71
CA LEU A 87 0.60 6.12 -3.32
C LEU A 87 1.28 5.47 -4.53
N ALA A 88 0.52 4.82 -5.41
CA ALA A 88 1.04 4.21 -6.63
C ALA A 88 1.76 5.25 -7.52
N HIS A 89 1.18 6.44 -7.71
CA HIS A 89 1.84 7.54 -8.42
C HIS A 89 3.14 7.99 -7.75
N LEU A 90 3.13 8.16 -6.43
CA LEU A 90 4.33 8.59 -5.68
C LEU A 90 5.47 7.56 -5.76
N LEU A 91 5.13 6.26 -5.79
CA LEU A 91 6.12 5.18 -5.94
C LEU A 91 6.68 5.11 -7.36
N ILE A 92 5.81 5.19 -8.39
CA ILE A 92 6.23 5.17 -9.80
C ILE A 92 7.08 6.39 -10.15
N GLU A 93 6.73 7.57 -9.64
CA GLU A 93 7.45 8.83 -9.88
C GLU A 93 8.66 9.01 -8.96
N ASP A 94 8.98 8.05 -8.12
CA ASP A 94 10.08 8.08 -7.14
C ASP A 94 10.05 9.35 -6.25
N LYS A 95 8.87 9.77 -5.80
CA LYS A 95 8.70 10.93 -4.92
C LYS A 95 9.16 10.61 -3.48
N ALA A 96 9.62 11.64 -2.77
CA ALA A 96 10.14 11.49 -1.40
C ALA A 96 9.15 10.83 -0.44
N THR A 97 7.86 11.19 -0.51
CA THR A 97 6.79 10.60 0.32
C THR A 97 6.55 9.13 -0.05
N GLY A 98 6.61 8.76 -1.34
CA GLY A 98 6.54 7.37 -1.78
C GLY A 98 7.69 6.53 -1.21
N ARG A 99 8.93 7.03 -1.30
CA ARG A 99 10.11 6.37 -0.68
C ARG A 99 9.94 6.20 0.82
N LEU A 100 9.53 7.25 1.53
CA LEU A 100 9.32 7.20 2.98
C LEU A 100 8.32 6.09 3.37
N ILE A 101 7.19 6.00 2.65
CA ILE A 101 6.17 4.98 2.92
C ILE A 101 6.72 3.59 2.59
N PHE A 102 7.39 3.42 1.45
CA PHE A 102 7.99 2.13 1.06
C PHE A 102 9.00 1.65 2.10
N ASP A 103 9.93 2.51 2.52
CA ASP A 103 10.96 2.19 3.51
C ASP A 103 10.34 1.79 4.86
N LYS A 104 9.25 2.46 5.26
CA LYS A 104 8.51 2.12 6.47
C LYS A 104 7.85 0.74 6.35
N LEU A 105 7.18 0.46 5.24
CA LEU A 105 6.58 -0.85 4.98
C LEU A 105 7.63 -1.96 4.93
N PHE A 106 8.76 -1.72 4.27
CA PHE A 106 9.90 -2.65 4.24
C PHE A 106 10.46 -2.91 5.64
N SER A 107 10.66 -1.87 6.45
CA SER A 107 11.16 -2.02 7.82
C SER A 107 10.24 -2.87 8.70
N ILE A 108 8.92 -2.70 8.55
CA ILE A 108 7.92 -3.50 9.27
C ILE A 108 7.98 -4.95 8.80
N GLY A 109 7.99 -5.19 7.49
CA GLY A 109 8.11 -6.52 6.92
C GLY A 109 9.40 -7.21 7.36
N LYS A 110 10.54 -6.48 7.31
CA LYS A 110 11.83 -7.00 7.72
C LYS A 110 11.84 -7.46 9.19
N ALA A 111 11.32 -6.65 10.11
CA ALA A 111 11.23 -7.01 11.52
C ALA A 111 10.40 -8.28 11.74
N GLN A 112 9.32 -8.46 10.98
CA GLN A 112 8.48 -9.64 11.01
C GLN A 112 9.21 -10.90 10.49
N TRP A 113 9.95 -10.76 9.38
CA TRP A 113 10.75 -11.87 8.84
C TRP A 113 11.95 -12.23 9.72
N ASP A 114 12.58 -11.24 10.36
CA ASP A 114 13.66 -11.50 11.34
C ASP A 114 13.12 -12.30 12.53
N TYR A 115 11.93 -11.96 13.06
CA TYR A 115 11.25 -12.75 14.10
C TYR A 115 10.96 -14.20 13.66
N LEU A 116 10.39 -14.39 12.46
CA LEU A 116 10.11 -15.73 11.93
C LEU A 116 11.38 -16.58 11.73
N ARG A 117 12.50 -15.92 11.42
CA ARG A 117 13.79 -16.59 11.29
C ARG A 117 14.30 -17.06 12.65
N GLU A 118 14.24 -16.19 13.66
CA GLU A 118 14.65 -16.51 15.03
C GLU A 118 13.85 -17.69 15.59
N GLU A 119 12.55 -17.75 15.29
CA GLU A 119 11.65 -18.86 15.65
C GLU A 119 11.83 -20.12 14.76
N GLY A 120 12.68 -20.07 13.74
CA GLY A 120 12.96 -21.22 12.87
C GLY A 120 11.86 -21.58 11.87
N HIS A 121 10.94 -20.68 11.61
CA HIS A 121 9.82 -20.86 10.67
C HIS A 121 10.20 -20.67 9.21
N LEU A 122 11.33 -19.99 8.93
CA LEU A 122 11.76 -19.73 7.56
C LEU A 122 12.62 -20.87 7.01
N ARG A 123 12.61 -20.99 5.70
CA ARG A 123 13.57 -21.83 4.99
C ARG A 123 15.00 -21.31 5.26
N PRO A 124 15.97 -22.21 5.55
CA PRO A 124 17.33 -21.81 5.91
C PRO A 124 18.11 -21.20 4.74
N ASP A 125 17.71 -21.47 3.50
CA ASP A 125 18.32 -20.97 2.26
C ASP A 125 17.67 -19.67 1.75
N LEU A 126 16.68 -19.11 2.48
CA LEU A 126 16.03 -17.87 2.10
C LEU A 126 16.91 -16.65 2.40
N ASP A 127 17.22 -15.87 1.37
CA ASP A 127 17.87 -14.56 1.57
C ASP A 127 16.99 -13.64 2.42
N PRO A 128 17.54 -13.05 3.50
CA PRO A 128 16.75 -12.25 4.45
C PRO A 128 16.10 -11.01 3.82
N THR A 129 16.79 -10.39 2.88
CA THR A 129 16.30 -9.18 2.22
C THR A 129 15.18 -9.51 1.27
N TRP A 130 15.38 -10.55 0.43
CA TRP A 130 14.34 -11.00 -0.50
C TRP A 130 13.17 -11.64 0.21
N GLY A 131 13.38 -12.28 1.35
CA GLY A 131 12.29 -12.76 2.21
C GLY A 131 11.31 -11.64 2.57
N ALA A 132 11.82 -10.48 2.98
CA ALA A 132 11.00 -9.32 3.33
C ALA A 132 10.46 -8.57 2.08
N LEU A 133 11.26 -8.49 0.99
CA LEU A 133 10.86 -7.77 -0.22
C LEU A 133 9.76 -8.49 -1.02
N ASN A 134 9.82 -9.82 -1.14
CA ASN A 134 8.86 -10.55 -1.97
C ASN A 134 7.39 -10.30 -1.57
N PRO A 135 7.00 -10.45 -0.30
CA PRO A 135 5.63 -10.15 0.13
C PRO A 135 5.23 -8.70 -0.15
N LEU A 136 6.14 -7.76 0.16
CA LEU A 136 5.91 -6.34 -0.08
C LEU A 136 5.70 -6.03 -1.56
N ILE A 137 6.54 -6.59 -2.45
CA ILE A 137 6.43 -6.41 -3.89
C ILE A 137 5.13 -7.01 -4.42
N LEU A 138 4.71 -8.19 -3.94
CA LEU A 138 3.44 -8.81 -4.33
C LEU A 138 2.24 -7.91 -3.99
N VAL A 139 2.22 -7.34 -2.79
CA VAL A 139 1.15 -6.45 -2.36
C VAL A 139 1.19 -5.13 -3.13
N VAL A 140 2.31 -4.41 -3.05
CA VAL A 140 2.47 -3.08 -3.67
C VAL A 140 2.34 -3.17 -5.20
N GLY A 141 2.95 -4.19 -5.81
CA GLY A 141 2.85 -4.42 -7.26
C GLY A 141 1.41 -4.65 -7.71
N THR A 142 0.61 -5.41 -6.96
CA THR A 142 -0.82 -5.60 -7.27
C THR A 142 -1.58 -4.27 -7.20
N LEU A 143 -1.30 -3.44 -6.20
CA LEU A 143 -1.94 -2.13 -6.05
C LEU A 143 -1.54 -1.16 -7.18
N ILE A 144 -0.27 -1.10 -7.54
CA ILE A 144 0.22 -0.27 -8.66
C ILE A 144 -0.40 -0.73 -10.00
N LEU A 145 -0.50 -2.04 -10.19
CA LEU A 145 -1.04 -2.63 -11.42
C LEU A 145 -2.56 -2.86 -11.36
N ARG A 146 -3.25 -2.36 -10.33
CA ARG A 146 -4.66 -2.63 -10.03
C ARG A 146 -5.56 -2.48 -11.25
N THR A 147 -5.44 -1.39 -12.00
CA THR A 147 -6.24 -1.15 -13.20
C THR A 147 -6.07 -2.23 -14.27
N HIS A 148 -4.85 -2.80 -14.39
CA HIS A 148 -4.58 -3.90 -15.32
C HIS A 148 -5.10 -5.23 -14.78
N VAL A 149 -4.97 -5.47 -13.48
CA VAL A 149 -5.47 -6.66 -12.79
C VAL A 149 -7.00 -6.73 -12.91
N GLU A 150 -7.70 -5.62 -12.63
CA GLU A 150 -9.17 -5.55 -12.69
C GLU A 150 -9.74 -5.92 -14.06
N ARG A 151 -9.04 -5.65 -15.16
CA ARG A 151 -9.47 -6.06 -16.50
C ARG A 151 -9.49 -7.58 -16.72
N GLN A 152 -8.80 -8.34 -15.86
CA GLN A 152 -8.76 -9.80 -15.90
C GLN A 152 -9.71 -10.45 -14.89
N LEU A 153 -10.36 -9.65 -14.05
CA LEU A 153 -11.27 -10.12 -13.02
C LEU A 153 -12.73 -10.00 -13.47
N ALA A 154 -13.56 -10.95 -13.03
CA ALA A 154 -15.00 -10.92 -13.29
C ALA A 154 -15.75 -9.86 -12.44
N GLN A 155 -15.12 -9.37 -11.37
CA GLN A 155 -15.65 -8.36 -10.44
C GLN A 155 -14.54 -7.38 -10.07
N PRO A 156 -14.86 -6.15 -9.62
CA PRO A 156 -13.86 -5.20 -9.15
C PRO A 156 -12.94 -5.80 -8.07
N PHE A 157 -11.67 -5.44 -8.11
CA PHE A 157 -10.68 -5.95 -7.16
C PHE A 157 -11.04 -5.66 -5.69
N THR A 158 -11.66 -4.50 -5.45
CA THR A 158 -12.03 -4.01 -4.11
C THR A 158 -13.21 -4.74 -3.46
N VAL A 159 -13.93 -5.60 -4.19
CA VAL A 159 -15.03 -6.34 -3.56
C VAL A 159 -14.49 -7.44 -2.63
N PRO A 160 -15.15 -7.69 -1.47
CA PRO A 160 -14.65 -8.60 -0.45
C PRO A 160 -14.32 -10.02 -0.95
N THR A 161 -15.07 -10.52 -1.92
CA THR A 161 -14.83 -11.85 -2.51
C THR A 161 -13.55 -11.92 -3.32
N GLN A 162 -13.17 -10.85 -4.03
CA GLN A 162 -11.92 -10.80 -4.78
C GLN A 162 -10.74 -10.56 -3.86
N LEU A 163 -10.89 -9.69 -2.86
CA LEU A 163 -9.85 -9.46 -1.85
C LEU A 163 -9.48 -10.75 -1.13
N ARG A 164 -10.46 -11.54 -0.68
CA ARG A 164 -10.19 -12.85 -0.05
C ARG A 164 -9.47 -13.84 -0.98
N LYS A 165 -9.85 -13.90 -2.25
CA LYS A 165 -9.17 -14.76 -3.23
C LYS A 165 -7.70 -14.36 -3.42
N TRP A 166 -7.46 -13.07 -3.51
CA TRP A 166 -6.13 -12.51 -3.65
C TRP A 166 -5.28 -12.76 -2.39
N GLU A 167 -5.83 -12.51 -1.20
CA GLU A 167 -5.22 -12.79 0.10
C GLU A 167 -4.78 -14.27 0.19
N THR A 168 -5.70 -15.20 -0.08
CA THR A 168 -5.40 -16.63 -0.08
C THR A 168 -4.28 -16.98 -1.07
N ALA A 169 -4.35 -16.45 -2.30
CA ALA A 169 -3.35 -16.75 -3.32
C ALA A 169 -1.95 -16.23 -2.95
N ILE A 170 -1.85 -15.06 -2.34
CA ILE A 170 -0.56 -14.53 -1.83
C ILE A 170 -0.06 -15.35 -0.66
N SER A 171 -0.92 -15.68 0.31
CA SER A 171 -0.54 -16.49 1.47
C SER A 171 -0.03 -17.86 1.04
N ASP A 172 -0.74 -18.55 0.16
CA ASP A 172 -0.32 -19.86 -0.37
C ASP A 172 1.05 -19.77 -1.09
N LEU A 173 1.29 -18.70 -1.84
CA LEU A 173 2.56 -18.50 -2.54
C LEU A 173 3.72 -18.27 -1.57
N ILE A 174 3.50 -17.49 -0.52
CA ILE A 174 4.51 -17.19 0.50
C ILE A 174 4.76 -18.42 1.36
N ASP A 175 3.72 -19.10 1.83
CA ASP A 175 3.82 -20.32 2.64
C ASP A 175 4.57 -21.42 1.87
N GLY A 176 4.21 -21.64 0.62
CA GLY A 176 4.85 -22.63 -0.23
C GLY A 176 6.30 -22.32 -0.60
N GLY A 177 6.65 -21.02 -0.71
CA GLY A 177 7.95 -20.55 -1.21
C GLY A 177 8.95 -20.13 -0.14
N GLN A 178 8.51 -19.59 0.98
CA GLN A 178 9.38 -18.95 1.96
C GLN A 178 9.36 -19.61 3.34
N LEU A 179 8.27 -20.26 3.72
CA LEU A 179 8.18 -20.93 5.01
C LEU A 179 8.72 -22.36 4.95
N ARG A 180 9.19 -22.83 6.11
CA ARG A 180 9.63 -24.20 6.29
C ARG A 180 8.39 -25.12 6.36
N LYS A 181 8.33 -26.14 5.50
CA LYS A 181 7.33 -27.19 5.66
C LYS A 181 7.63 -27.93 6.96
N LEU A 182 6.81 -27.71 7.97
CA LEU A 182 6.85 -28.54 9.17
C LEU A 182 6.43 -29.94 8.76
N SER A 183 7.33 -30.92 8.92
CA SER A 183 6.98 -32.34 8.76
C SER A 183 5.88 -32.67 9.77
N ARG A 184 4.71 -33.07 9.28
CA ARG A 184 3.65 -33.58 10.12
C ARG A 184 4.05 -34.94 10.67
#